data_f2daaf9a858e896c0b5446da8b015455
#
_entry.id   f2daaf9a858e896c0b5446da8b015455
#
_cell.length_a   1.000
_cell.length_b   1.000
_cell.length_c   1.000
_cell.angle_alpha   90.00
_cell.angle_beta   90.00
_cell.angle_gamma   90.00
#
_symmetry.space_group_name_H-M   'P 1'
#
loop_
_entity.id
_entity.type
_entity.pdbx_description
1 polymer ?
#
loop_
_entity_poly.entity_id
_entity_poly.type
_entity_poly.pdbx_seq_one_letter_code
_entity_poly.pdbx_strand_id
1 'polypeptide(L)' 'VKSCILVCCKLLKTKKVVDLARKQPGVKDAFMVHGRWDIAVQTEDLDLMKLAEIGMNIYKAEGVEIVETLVGWPEA' A
#
# COMPACT_ATOMS: atom_id res chain seq x y z
N VAL A 1 -2.28 -12.98 -6.64
CA VAL A 1 -0.83 -12.87 -6.37
C VAL A 1 -0.60 -12.33 -4.97
N LYS A 2 0.47 -12.75 -4.35
CA LYS A 2 0.91 -12.15 -3.09
C LYS A 2 1.53 -10.79 -3.38
N SER A 3 1.27 -9.82 -2.53
CA SER A 3 1.80 -8.49 -2.77
C SER A 3 1.96 -7.69 -1.48
N CYS A 4 2.74 -6.64 -1.61
CA CYS A 4 2.93 -5.65 -0.55
C CYS A 4 3.04 -4.29 -1.23
N ILE A 5 2.35 -3.30 -0.71
CA ILE A 5 2.41 -1.95 -1.25
C ILE A 5 3.19 -1.09 -0.26
N LEU A 6 4.21 -0.42 -0.75
CA LEU A 6 5.05 0.47 0.06
C LEU A 6 4.73 1.92 -0.30
N VAL A 7 4.60 2.75 0.72
CA VAL A 7 4.14 4.13 0.53
C VAL A 7 5.08 5.11 1.25
N CYS A 8 5.43 6.18 0.54
CA CYS A 8 6.08 7.33 1.15
C CYS A 8 5.08 8.48 1.22
N CYS A 9 5.03 9.15 2.35
CA CYS A 9 4.10 10.24 2.61
C CYS A 9 4.83 11.48 3.08
N LYS A 10 4.18 12.63 2.91
CA LYS A 10 4.62 13.86 3.56
C LYS A 10 4.48 13.73 5.07
N LEU A 11 5.34 14.42 5.78
CA LEU A 11 5.34 14.45 7.24
C LEU A 11 3.94 14.84 7.76
N LEU A 12 3.51 14.16 8.83
CA LEU A 12 2.23 14.36 9.50
C LEU A 12 1.00 13.87 8.72
N LYS A 13 1.17 13.28 7.55
CA LYS A 13 0.04 12.72 6.79
C LYS A 13 -0.04 11.20 6.89
N THR A 14 0.95 10.58 7.48
CA THR A 14 1.08 9.12 7.50
C THR A 14 -0.12 8.42 8.12
N LYS A 15 -0.60 8.89 9.27
CA LYS A 15 -1.73 8.25 9.94
C LYS A 15 -2.99 8.26 9.09
N LYS A 16 -3.28 9.38 8.45
CA LYS A 16 -4.44 9.50 7.56
C LYS A 16 -4.37 8.49 6.42
N VAL A 17 -3.18 8.34 5.84
CA VAL A 17 -2.98 7.43 4.72
C VAL A 17 -3.10 5.97 5.19
N VAL A 18 -2.56 5.63 6.36
CA VAL A 18 -2.73 4.30 6.94
C VAL A 18 -4.21 3.97 7.11
N ASP A 19 -4.97 4.89 7.69
CA ASP A 19 -6.40 4.68 7.93
C ASP A 19 -7.15 4.49 6.61
N LEU A 20 -6.81 5.27 5.60
CA LEU A 20 -7.40 5.15 4.28
C LEU A 20 -7.05 3.79 3.65
N ALA A 21 -5.80 3.38 3.74
CA ALA A 21 -5.35 2.12 3.16
C ALA A 21 -6.07 0.94 3.80
N ARG A 22 -6.24 0.96 5.13
CA ARG A 22 -6.94 -0.11 5.84
C ARG A 22 -8.37 -0.30 5.40
N LYS A 23 -9.01 0.75 4.89
CA LYS A 23 -10.41 0.70 4.44
C LYS A 23 -10.57 0.17 3.03
N GLN A 24 -9.49 0.03 2.28
CA GLN A 24 -9.57 -0.46 0.91
C GLN A 24 -9.96 -1.94 0.89
N PRO A 25 -10.99 -2.32 0.13
CA PRO A 25 -11.32 -3.74 -0.03
C PRO A 25 -10.12 -4.50 -0.58
N GLY A 26 -9.78 -5.62 0.05
CA GLY A 26 -8.63 -6.43 -0.37
C GLY A 26 -7.36 -6.14 0.40
N VAL A 27 -7.35 -5.15 1.28
CA VAL A 27 -6.22 -4.88 2.17
C VAL A 27 -6.41 -5.68 3.46
N LYS A 28 -5.40 -6.50 3.80
CA LYS A 28 -5.40 -7.27 5.05
C LYS A 28 -5.01 -6.39 6.22
N ASP A 29 -3.98 -5.59 6.03
CA ASP A 29 -3.45 -4.73 7.07
C ASP A 29 -2.60 -3.63 6.45
N ALA A 30 -2.47 -2.54 7.17
CA ALA A 30 -1.58 -1.45 6.82
C ALA A 30 -1.03 -0.88 8.12
N PHE A 31 0.26 -0.58 8.13
CA PHE A 31 0.92 -0.09 9.33
C PHE A 31 2.10 0.80 8.97
N MET A 32 2.49 1.64 9.92
CA MET A 32 3.64 2.51 9.75
C MET A 32 4.92 1.69 9.89
N VAL A 33 5.92 2.05 9.08
CA VAL A 33 7.24 1.45 9.15
C VAL A 33 8.27 2.56 9.30
N HIS A 34 9.47 2.19 9.71
CA HIS A 34 10.56 3.13 9.88
C HIS A 34 11.70 2.76 8.92
N GLY A 35 12.13 3.73 8.12
CA GLY A 35 13.19 3.49 7.15
C GLY A 35 12.94 4.28 5.88
N ARG A 36 13.24 3.67 4.73
CA ARG A 36 13.05 4.33 3.44
C ARG A 36 11.58 4.62 3.14
N TRP A 37 10.69 3.78 3.62
CA TRP A 37 9.27 3.87 3.39
C TRP A 37 8.55 4.24 4.67
N ASP A 38 7.36 4.80 4.56
CA ASP A 38 6.58 5.25 5.72
C ASP A 38 5.48 4.27 6.07
N ILE A 39 4.93 3.56 5.10
CA ILE A 39 3.81 2.65 5.31
C ILE A 39 4.03 1.38 4.51
N ALA A 40 3.69 0.25 5.14
CA ALA A 40 3.61 -1.05 4.47
C ALA A 40 2.15 -1.48 4.46
N VAL A 41 1.66 -1.88 3.27
CA VAL A 41 0.28 -2.34 3.08
C VAL A 41 0.33 -3.79 2.64
N GLN A 42 -0.30 -4.66 3.41
CA GLN A 42 -0.41 -6.09 3.08
C GLN A 42 -1.78 -6.33 2.47
N THR A 43 -1.80 -7.03 1.34
CA THR A 43 -3.05 -7.32 0.63
C THR A 43 -3.40 -8.80 0.72
N GLU A 44 -4.68 -9.10 0.46
CA GLU A 44 -5.10 -10.46 0.20
C GLU A 44 -4.49 -10.93 -1.13
N ASP A 45 -4.65 -12.20 -1.44
CA ASP A 45 -4.21 -12.76 -2.72
C ASP A 45 -5.17 -12.27 -3.80
N LEU A 46 -4.77 -11.24 -4.54
CA LEU A 46 -5.62 -10.54 -5.51
C LEU A 46 -5.05 -10.69 -6.91
N ASP A 47 -5.91 -10.46 -7.92
CA ASP A 47 -5.40 -10.36 -9.28
C ASP A 47 -4.73 -8.98 -9.49
N LEU A 48 -3.97 -8.87 -10.58
CA LEU A 48 -3.19 -7.67 -10.85
C LEU A 48 -4.05 -6.42 -11.05
N MET A 49 -5.22 -6.57 -11.63
CA MET A 49 -6.12 -5.44 -11.85
C MET A 49 -6.62 -4.86 -10.53
N LYS A 50 -7.04 -5.73 -9.63
CA LYS A 50 -7.51 -5.31 -8.30
C LYS A 50 -6.37 -4.68 -7.51
N LEU A 51 -5.19 -5.25 -7.60
CA LEU A 51 -4.01 -4.73 -6.92
C LEU A 51 -3.66 -3.34 -7.44
N ALA A 52 -3.69 -3.14 -8.75
CA ALA A 52 -3.43 -1.83 -9.35
C ALA A 52 -4.45 -0.79 -8.88
N GLU A 53 -5.71 -1.18 -8.77
CA GLU A 53 -6.77 -0.30 -8.30
C GLU A 53 -6.50 0.18 -6.86
N ILE A 54 -6.10 -0.73 -5.98
CA ILE A 54 -5.75 -0.37 -4.61
C ILE A 54 -4.58 0.61 -4.60
N GLY A 55 -3.53 0.33 -5.36
CA GLY A 55 -2.37 1.21 -5.47
C GLY A 55 -2.73 2.61 -5.94
N MET A 56 -3.59 2.70 -6.95
CA MET A 56 -4.04 3.98 -7.47
C MET A 56 -4.87 4.75 -6.45
N ASN A 57 -5.74 4.05 -5.72
CA ASN A 57 -6.56 4.70 -4.70
C ASN A 57 -5.70 5.27 -3.58
N ILE A 58 -4.64 4.55 -3.19
CA ILE A 58 -3.70 5.05 -2.19
C ILE A 58 -2.92 6.24 -2.75
N TYR A 59 -2.46 6.14 -4.00
CA TYR A 59 -1.68 7.21 -4.62
C TYR A 59 -2.45 8.53 -4.69
N LYS A 60 -3.77 8.48 -4.84
CA LYS A 60 -4.60 9.68 -4.91
C LYS A 60 -4.81 10.34 -3.56
N ALA A 61 -4.45 9.69 -2.47
CA ALA A 61 -4.66 10.24 -1.13
C ALA A 61 -3.77 11.44 -0.89
N GLU A 62 -4.31 12.44 -0.17
CA GLU A 62 -3.55 13.62 0.17
C GLU A 62 -2.32 13.25 0.98
N GLY A 63 -1.17 13.78 0.58
CA GLY A 63 0.08 13.59 1.29
C GLY A 63 0.91 12.41 0.79
N VAL A 64 0.38 11.57 -0.09
CA VAL A 64 1.14 10.47 -0.67
C VAL A 64 2.05 10.99 -1.76
N GLU A 65 3.33 10.59 -1.70
CA GLU A 65 4.33 11.02 -2.67
C GLU A 65 4.75 9.89 -3.60
N ILE A 66 4.98 8.71 -3.05
CA ILE A 66 5.45 7.55 -3.83
C ILE A 66 4.69 6.32 -3.37
N VAL A 67 4.26 5.52 -4.33
CA VAL A 67 3.67 4.21 -4.07
C VAL A 67 4.41 3.20 -4.93
N GLU A 68 4.85 2.12 -4.30
CA GLU A 68 5.47 1.01 -5.03
C GLU A 68 4.76 -0.28 -4.65
N THR A 69 4.29 -1.01 -5.65
CA THR A 69 3.65 -2.30 -5.43
C THR A 69 4.64 -3.41 -5.74
N LEU A 70 4.93 -4.22 -4.72
CA LEU A 70 5.79 -5.39 -4.86
C LEU A 70 4.89 -6.61 -5.05
N VAL A 71 5.13 -7.34 -6.13
CA VAL A 71 4.36 -8.55 -6.45
C VAL A 71 5.25 -9.75 -6.19
N GLY A 72 4.71 -10.75 -5.49
CA GLY A 72 5.44 -11.96 -5.19
C GLY A 72 5.87 -12.69 -6.46
N TRP A 73 7.10 -13.16 -6.47
CA TRP A 73 7.64 -13.91 -7.60
C TRP A 73 7.47 -15.41 -7.33
N PRO A 74 7.02 -16.20 -8.28
CA PRO A 74 6.83 -17.63 -8.05
C PRO A 74 8.17 -18.30 -7.72
N GLU A 75 8.12 -19.22 -6.76
CA GLU A 75 9.29 -20.04 -6.45
C GLU A 75 9.48 -21.09 -7.53
N ALA A 76 10.72 -21.37 -7.86
CA ALA A 76 11.05 -22.37 -8.86
C ALA A 76 10.86 -23.80 -8.33
#